data_922a31e5904003c63c70b434399419e1
#
_entry.id   922a31e5904003c63c70b434399419e1
#
_cell.length_a   1.000
_cell.length_b   1.000
_cell.length_c   1.000
_cell.angle_alpha   90.00
_cell.angle_beta   90.00
_cell.angle_gamma   90.00
#
_symmetry.space_group_name_H-M   'P 1'
#
loop_
_entity.id
_entity.type
_entity.pdbx_description
1 polymer ?
#
loop_
_entity_poly.entity_id
_entity_poly.type
_entity_poly.pdbx_seq_one_letter_code
_entity_poly.pdbx_strand_id
1 'polypeptide(L)'
;HSVFEKWIGGSGINNWIMWEHFLTHDINCDPRGPDNIFVFGVGPLAGTGAGSGIKGRITFKSPCYNMFGDSAGGGKFPYAVRFTAFEYIAITGKADRPVYLHICNDEVALVDASHLWGKDTKQTHQLLQAELGSYPSKAHTLTISQAGENQVGIASVVSDALRIHARCGGGAVLGSKNLKAIAVQGNGGLPVKMPDEMLAWSDDFRQKIDENEAVYGFKRRGTLGAVEMYQHIGSHFWRNNQGNMFRGDDVTSSDNWVKKYQKYSEVCSSDCFIACDSKYKIKGDESEAAAKYAGETFRRPEYLTTGSAAGALDVRDWSEVGHWGKITNDYGIDNQDLSCSISFLMELKQRDLISRKDVVDLFGREQSLEWGNMDDIENCVESVVFKKDLFGELFCDGPYLGALRYSERQGKNFMKYAIYGKGGASFTEEMRPFPTWMNNMAVASRGADHLKGIGLIEKFQRQDLSKIYFDGRTEAADLSTPELKGATTALVENQVALLNSYGVCMFHWMLDPAGYTPQEYYGKAYAAATGIDRAPEELMRDGERICNLEK
;
A
#
# COMPACT_ATOMS: atom_id res chain seq x y z
N HIS A 1 -2.00 -29.61 -4.56
CA HIS A 1 -2.09 -29.35 -6.01
C HIS A 1 -3.43 -28.67 -6.36
N SER A 2 -4.57 -29.24 -5.99
CA SER A 2 -5.92 -28.71 -6.31
C SER A 2 -6.17 -27.28 -5.78
N VAL A 3 -5.58 -26.87 -4.66
CA VAL A 3 -5.74 -25.52 -4.11
C VAL A 3 -5.00 -24.50 -4.99
N PHE A 4 -3.77 -24.79 -5.39
CA PHE A 4 -3.01 -23.90 -6.28
C PHE A 4 -3.62 -23.81 -7.68
N GLU A 5 -4.17 -24.89 -8.21
CA GLU A 5 -4.89 -24.89 -9.49
C GLU A 5 -6.13 -23.99 -9.44
N LYS A 6 -6.82 -23.92 -8.29
CA LYS A 6 -8.04 -23.14 -8.13
C LYS A 6 -7.79 -21.69 -7.72
N TRP A 7 -6.78 -21.42 -6.91
CA TRP A 7 -6.54 -20.13 -6.26
C TRP A 7 -5.24 -19.45 -6.67
N ILE A 8 -4.46 -20.07 -7.58
CA ILE A 8 -3.21 -19.54 -8.18
C ILE A 8 -2.07 -19.42 -7.16
N GLY A 9 -2.21 -18.55 -6.15
CA GLY A 9 -1.18 -18.20 -5.18
C GLY A 9 -1.48 -16.88 -4.49
N GLY A 10 -0.50 -16.28 -3.85
CA GLY A 10 -0.56 -14.92 -3.30
C GLY A 10 -1.88 -14.56 -2.64
N SER A 11 -2.57 -13.54 -3.16
CA SER A 11 -3.87 -13.11 -2.62
C SER A 11 -4.96 -14.17 -2.74
N GLY A 12 -4.98 -14.97 -3.80
CA GLY A 12 -6.00 -15.98 -3.98
C GLY A 12 -5.99 -17.05 -2.89
N ILE A 13 -4.80 -17.54 -2.52
CA ILE A 13 -4.66 -18.50 -1.42
C ILE A 13 -4.86 -17.82 -0.06
N ASN A 14 -4.37 -16.59 0.15
CA ASN A 14 -4.65 -15.86 1.39
C ASN A 14 -6.16 -15.72 1.64
N ASN A 15 -6.90 -15.34 0.60
CA ASN A 15 -8.35 -15.16 0.67
C ASN A 15 -9.05 -16.49 0.95
N TRP A 16 -8.60 -17.57 0.33
CA TRP A 16 -9.10 -18.91 0.61
C TRP A 16 -8.82 -19.36 2.05
N ILE A 17 -7.59 -19.15 2.58
CA ILE A 17 -7.26 -19.46 3.97
C ILE A 17 -8.16 -18.67 4.93
N MET A 18 -8.36 -17.37 4.67
CA MET A 18 -9.25 -16.54 5.48
C MET A 18 -10.70 -17.02 5.41
N TRP A 19 -11.17 -17.40 4.23
CA TRP A 19 -12.52 -17.95 4.04
C TRP A 19 -12.71 -19.26 4.82
N GLU A 20 -11.80 -20.23 4.67
CA GLU A 20 -11.84 -21.51 5.40
C GLU A 20 -11.82 -21.29 6.92
N HIS A 21 -11.06 -20.32 7.40
CA HIS A 21 -11.04 -19.95 8.82
C HIS A 21 -12.43 -19.48 9.28
N PHE A 22 -13.06 -18.57 8.56
CA PHE A 22 -14.37 -18.03 8.93
C PHE A 22 -15.56 -18.97 8.64
N LEU A 23 -15.37 -20.10 7.96
CA LEU A 23 -16.39 -21.16 7.92
C LEU A 23 -16.57 -21.84 9.28
N THR A 24 -15.56 -21.80 10.14
CA THR A 24 -15.55 -22.45 11.47
C THR A 24 -15.47 -21.46 12.62
N HIS A 25 -15.23 -20.19 12.36
CA HIS A 25 -15.13 -19.11 13.32
C HIS A 25 -16.08 -17.97 12.96
N ASP A 26 -16.46 -17.16 13.95
CA ASP A 26 -17.40 -16.05 13.71
C ASP A 26 -16.77 -14.96 12.84
N ILE A 27 -17.34 -14.74 11.64
CA ILE A 27 -16.93 -13.64 10.77
C ILE A 27 -17.20 -12.26 11.40
N ASN A 28 -18.10 -12.16 12.37
CA ASN A 28 -18.38 -10.92 13.12
C ASN A 28 -17.45 -10.72 14.33
N CYS A 29 -16.42 -11.54 14.49
CA CYS A 29 -15.43 -11.37 15.55
C CYS A 29 -14.86 -9.95 15.59
N ASP A 30 -14.42 -9.52 16.78
CA ASP A 30 -13.68 -8.26 16.91
C ASP A 30 -12.42 -8.30 16.04
N PRO A 31 -12.22 -7.34 15.11
CA PRO A 31 -11.01 -7.27 14.30
C PRO A 31 -9.70 -7.21 15.10
N ARG A 32 -9.75 -6.77 16.35
CA ARG A 32 -8.62 -6.78 17.31
C ARG A 32 -8.64 -7.98 18.25
N GLY A 33 -9.59 -8.89 18.04
CA GLY A 33 -9.72 -10.11 18.84
C GLY A 33 -8.77 -11.23 18.42
N PRO A 34 -8.62 -12.26 19.27
CA PRO A 34 -7.77 -13.42 18.96
C PRO A 34 -8.28 -14.23 17.78
N ASP A 35 -9.59 -14.22 17.51
CA ASP A 35 -10.22 -15.01 16.44
C ASP A 35 -10.05 -14.39 15.05
N ASN A 36 -9.65 -13.12 14.95
CA ASN A 36 -9.28 -12.56 13.66
C ASN A 36 -8.01 -13.24 13.15
N ILE A 37 -8.05 -13.76 11.94
CA ILE A 37 -6.87 -14.35 11.29
C ILE A 37 -6.06 -13.25 10.59
N PHE A 38 -4.72 -13.35 10.67
CA PHE A 38 -3.80 -12.59 9.84
C PHE A 38 -3.04 -13.57 8.95
N VAL A 39 -3.13 -13.40 7.64
CA VAL A 39 -2.44 -14.26 6.67
C VAL A 39 -1.42 -13.43 5.89
N PHE A 40 -0.17 -13.87 5.87
CA PHE A 40 0.83 -13.40 4.92
C PHE A 40 1.07 -14.47 3.86
N GLY A 41 1.15 -14.08 2.59
CA GLY A 41 1.45 -15.00 1.50
C GLY A 41 2.22 -14.35 0.36
N VAL A 42 2.92 -15.19 -0.39
CA VAL A 42 3.66 -14.80 -1.59
C VAL A 42 3.09 -15.50 -2.83
N GLY A 43 3.21 -14.86 -3.98
CA GLY A 43 2.79 -15.46 -5.24
C GLY A 43 3.84 -16.41 -5.82
N PRO A 44 3.44 -17.31 -6.72
CA PRO A 44 4.32 -18.32 -7.30
C PRO A 44 5.48 -17.75 -8.14
N LEU A 45 5.37 -16.52 -8.62
CA LEU A 45 6.43 -15.86 -9.40
C LEU A 45 7.50 -15.18 -8.52
N ALA A 46 7.32 -15.10 -7.19
CA ALA A 46 8.29 -14.47 -6.31
C ALA A 46 9.60 -15.30 -6.29
N GLY A 47 10.73 -14.64 -6.52
CA GLY A 47 12.06 -15.25 -6.49
C GLY A 47 12.44 -16.11 -7.69
N THR A 48 11.56 -16.28 -8.69
CA THR A 48 11.79 -17.16 -9.85
C THR A 48 12.65 -16.53 -10.96
N GLY A 49 13.05 -15.28 -10.80
CA GLY A 49 13.68 -14.50 -11.88
C GLY A 49 12.70 -13.88 -12.89
N ALA A 50 11.41 -13.97 -12.62
CA ALA A 50 10.36 -13.39 -13.49
C ALA A 50 10.41 -11.85 -13.60
N GLY A 51 11.34 -11.18 -12.90
CA GLY A 51 11.54 -9.73 -13.00
C GLY A 51 10.44 -8.86 -12.42
N SER A 52 9.33 -9.45 -12.02
CA SER A 52 8.13 -8.74 -11.53
C SER A 52 7.52 -9.38 -10.28
N GLY A 53 7.90 -10.61 -9.93
CA GLY A 53 7.41 -11.36 -8.78
C GLY A 53 7.97 -10.86 -7.45
N ILE A 54 7.58 -9.68 -7.01
CA ILE A 54 8.23 -8.96 -5.89
C ILE A 54 7.26 -8.55 -4.78
N LYS A 55 6.00 -8.98 -4.85
CA LYS A 55 4.96 -8.55 -3.88
C LYS A 55 4.54 -9.70 -2.97
N GLY A 56 4.56 -9.39 -1.65
CA GLY A 56 3.85 -10.18 -0.65
C GLY A 56 2.52 -9.52 -0.30
N ARG A 57 1.59 -10.33 0.20
CA ARG A 57 0.25 -9.89 0.59
C ARG A 57 -0.05 -10.26 2.03
N ILE A 58 -0.73 -9.35 2.72
CA ILE A 58 -1.36 -9.62 4.01
C ILE A 58 -2.86 -9.55 3.85
N THR A 59 -3.60 -10.45 4.53
CA THR A 59 -5.07 -10.51 4.48
C THR A 59 -5.61 -10.75 5.90
N PHE A 60 -6.64 -10.02 6.29
CA PHE A 60 -7.23 -10.07 7.64
C PHE A 60 -8.59 -9.35 7.65
N LYS A 61 -9.36 -9.42 8.74
CA LYS A 61 -10.51 -8.54 8.96
C LYS A 61 -10.02 -7.18 9.46
N SER A 62 -10.38 -6.12 8.73
CA SER A 62 -9.88 -4.76 8.96
C SER A 62 -10.41 -4.13 10.25
N PRO A 63 -9.56 -3.62 11.16
CA PRO A 63 -9.99 -2.91 12.36
C PRO A 63 -10.53 -1.50 12.10
N CYS A 64 -10.19 -0.87 10.97
CA CYS A 64 -10.70 0.46 10.64
C CYS A 64 -11.97 0.42 9.77
N TYR A 65 -12.18 -0.62 8.99
CA TYR A 65 -13.32 -0.71 8.07
C TYR A 65 -14.34 -1.79 8.45
N ASN A 66 -13.98 -2.70 9.37
CA ASN A 66 -14.78 -3.85 9.81
C ASN A 66 -15.25 -4.75 8.65
N MET A 67 -14.45 -4.83 7.60
CA MET A 67 -14.67 -5.65 6.41
C MET A 67 -13.38 -6.35 6.00
N PHE A 68 -13.40 -7.01 4.84
CA PHE A 68 -12.21 -7.58 4.23
C PHE A 68 -11.08 -6.54 4.15
N GLY A 69 -9.90 -6.89 4.63
CA GLY A 69 -8.69 -6.09 4.58
C GLY A 69 -7.56 -6.85 3.92
N ASP A 70 -6.92 -6.24 2.95
CA ASP A 70 -5.68 -6.74 2.38
C ASP A 70 -4.70 -5.60 2.10
N SER A 71 -3.42 -5.93 2.06
CA SER A 71 -2.41 -4.97 1.65
C SER A 71 -1.22 -5.65 0.99
N ALA A 72 -0.62 -4.95 0.03
CA ALA A 72 0.58 -5.41 -0.67
C ALA A 72 1.80 -4.62 -0.24
N GLY A 73 2.87 -5.31 0.06
CA GLY A 73 4.19 -4.73 0.22
C GLY A 73 5.21 -5.37 -0.71
N GLY A 74 6.18 -4.57 -1.14
CA GLY A 74 7.35 -5.07 -1.84
C GLY A 74 8.50 -5.33 -0.86
N GLY A 75 9.71 -5.25 -1.37
CA GLY A 75 10.91 -5.43 -0.55
C GLY A 75 11.49 -6.82 -0.65
N LYS A 76 12.43 -7.10 0.23
CA LYS A 76 13.15 -8.39 0.24
C LYS A 76 12.46 -9.43 1.13
N PHE A 77 11.60 -9.02 2.06
CA PHE A 77 10.87 -9.95 2.93
C PHE A 77 10.04 -10.98 2.15
N PRO A 78 9.17 -10.58 1.18
CA PRO A 78 8.44 -11.55 0.36
C PRO A 78 9.37 -12.52 -0.40
N TYR A 79 10.47 -11.99 -0.90
CA TYR A 79 11.51 -12.78 -1.56
C TYR A 79 12.15 -13.79 -0.60
N ALA A 80 12.53 -13.35 0.60
CA ALA A 80 13.18 -14.20 1.60
C ALA A 80 12.30 -15.36 2.08
N VAL A 81 10.98 -15.15 2.19
CA VAL A 81 10.02 -16.21 2.53
C VAL A 81 10.09 -17.37 1.54
N ARG A 82 10.31 -17.11 0.25
CA ARG A 82 10.42 -18.16 -0.79
C ARG A 82 11.62 -19.08 -0.64
N PHE A 83 12.64 -18.66 0.10
CA PHE A 83 13.83 -19.47 0.38
C PHE A 83 13.76 -20.22 1.72
N THR A 84 12.61 -20.18 2.39
CA THR A 84 12.25 -21.04 3.53
C THR A 84 11.39 -22.22 3.05
N ALA A 85 10.99 -23.10 3.97
CA ALA A 85 10.04 -24.17 3.67
C ALA A 85 8.58 -23.71 3.54
N PHE A 86 8.32 -22.40 3.68
CA PHE A 86 6.97 -21.84 3.79
C PHE A 86 6.70 -20.79 2.71
N GLU A 87 5.45 -20.72 2.26
CA GLU A 87 4.96 -19.67 1.33
C GLU A 87 3.84 -18.83 1.96
N TYR A 88 3.18 -19.41 2.98
CA TYR A 88 2.06 -18.78 3.69
C TYR A 88 2.28 -18.87 5.19
N ILE A 89 1.93 -17.78 5.88
CA ILE A 89 2.01 -17.66 7.34
C ILE A 89 0.64 -17.21 7.82
N ALA A 90 -0.09 -18.10 8.51
CA ALA A 90 -1.41 -17.81 9.08
C ALA A 90 -1.29 -17.72 10.61
N ILE A 91 -1.80 -16.63 11.18
CA ILE A 91 -1.66 -16.30 12.60
C ILE A 91 -3.03 -16.06 13.21
N THR A 92 -3.36 -16.80 14.25
CA THR A 92 -4.54 -16.66 15.08
C THR A 92 -4.13 -16.61 16.55
N GLY A 93 -5.08 -16.35 17.45
CA GLY A 93 -4.79 -16.27 18.87
C GLY A 93 -4.08 -14.99 19.30
N LYS A 94 -3.59 -14.97 20.54
CA LYS A 94 -2.86 -13.87 21.16
C LYS A 94 -1.80 -14.44 22.10
N ALA A 95 -0.58 -13.96 22.03
CA ALA A 95 0.48 -14.29 22.97
C ALA A 95 0.26 -13.56 24.33
N ASP A 96 0.68 -14.16 25.43
CA ASP A 96 0.57 -13.58 26.77
C ASP A 96 1.47 -12.36 26.98
N ARG A 97 2.55 -12.27 26.18
CA ARG A 97 3.55 -11.20 26.22
C ARG A 97 4.01 -10.86 24.80
N PRO A 98 4.73 -9.74 24.60
CA PRO A 98 5.30 -9.41 23.30
C PRO A 98 6.22 -10.52 22.78
N VAL A 99 5.98 -10.97 21.54
CA VAL A 99 6.79 -11.97 20.84
C VAL A 99 7.11 -11.53 19.42
N TYR A 100 8.13 -12.13 18.82
CA TYR A 100 8.28 -12.15 17.37
C TYR A 100 8.31 -13.60 16.86
N LEU A 101 7.83 -13.81 15.64
CA LEU A 101 7.89 -15.08 14.95
C LEU A 101 9.21 -15.14 14.20
N HIS A 102 10.07 -16.11 14.51
CA HIS A 102 11.29 -16.40 13.78
C HIS A 102 11.11 -17.65 12.92
N ILE A 103 11.36 -17.52 11.63
CA ILE A 103 11.37 -18.62 10.66
C ILE A 103 12.77 -18.71 10.09
N CYS A 104 13.42 -19.85 10.31
CA CYS A 104 14.77 -20.14 9.81
C CYS A 104 14.72 -21.45 9.01
N ASN A 105 14.73 -21.37 7.67
CA ASN A 105 14.48 -22.50 6.77
C ASN A 105 13.14 -23.20 7.07
N ASP A 106 13.14 -24.35 7.71
CA ASP A 106 11.97 -25.16 8.12
C ASP A 106 11.66 -25.05 9.63
N GLU A 107 12.52 -24.37 10.39
CA GLU A 107 12.32 -24.17 11.82
C GLU A 107 11.48 -22.91 12.09
N VAL A 108 10.56 -23.02 13.05
CA VAL A 108 9.66 -21.93 13.45
C VAL A 108 9.68 -21.79 14.97
N ALA A 109 9.92 -20.58 15.46
CA ALA A 109 9.95 -20.27 16.89
C ALA A 109 9.21 -18.97 17.22
N LEU A 110 8.49 -18.94 18.34
CA LEU A 110 8.03 -17.72 18.98
C LEU A 110 9.06 -17.29 20.03
N VAL A 111 9.63 -16.10 19.84
CA VAL A 111 10.72 -15.58 20.67
C VAL A 111 10.23 -14.34 21.42
N ASP A 112 10.70 -14.13 22.66
CA ASP A 112 10.37 -12.94 23.46
C ASP A 112 10.83 -11.66 22.74
N ALA A 113 9.92 -10.71 22.60
CA ALA A 113 10.13 -9.41 21.96
C ALA A 113 9.97 -8.23 22.92
N SER A 114 10.04 -8.44 24.23
CA SER A 114 9.85 -7.39 25.24
C SER A 114 10.86 -6.24 25.06
N HIS A 115 12.09 -6.55 24.63
CA HIS A 115 13.14 -5.56 24.34
C HIS A 115 12.92 -4.76 23.06
N LEU A 116 12.04 -5.24 22.16
CA LEU A 116 11.66 -4.59 20.91
C LEU A 116 10.40 -3.73 21.06
N TRP A 117 9.60 -3.99 22.09
CA TRP A 117 8.36 -3.24 22.32
C TRP A 117 8.65 -1.78 22.62
N GLY A 118 7.88 -0.85 22.03
CA GLY A 118 8.14 0.59 22.09
C GLY A 118 9.14 1.10 21.03
N LYS A 119 9.71 0.23 20.20
CA LYS A 119 10.61 0.63 19.11
C LYS A 119 9.83 0.90 17.82
N ASP A 120 10.33 1.86 17.02
CA ASP A 120 9.82 2.09 15.67
C ASP A 120 10.20 0.94 14.71
N THR A 121 9.70 0.98 13.49
CA THR A 121 9.94 -0.09 12.49
C THR A 121 11.40 -0.23 12.13
N LYS A 122 12.15 0.88 12.03
CA LYS A 122 13.56 0.91 11.67
C LYS A 122 14.44 0.35 12.79
N GLN A 123 14.21 0.79 14.03
CA GLN A 123 14.90 0.29 15.22
C GLN A 123 14.66 -1.21 15.40
N THR A 124 13.40 -1.66 15.28
CA THR A 124 13.03 -3.08 15.38
C THR A 124 13.77 -3.92 14.34
N HIS A 125 13.76 -3.49 13.08
CA HIS A 125 14.48 -4.19 12.01
C HIS A 125 15.98 -4.30 12.27
N GLN A 126 16.62 -3.20 12.69
CA GLN A 126 18.05 -3.18 12.97
C GLN A 126 18.46 -4.08 14.15
N LEU A 127 17.67 -4.08 15.22
CA LEU A 127 17.90 -4.93 16.39
C LEU A 127 17.75 -6.41 16.03
N LEU A 128 16.69 -6.78 15.29
CA LEU A 128 16.51 -8.16 14.84
C LEU A 128 17.62 -8.62 13.89
N GLN A 129 18.11 -7.75 12.99
CA GLN A 129 19.25 -8.10 12.14
C GLN A 129 20.54 -8.32 12.94
N ALA A 130 20.76 -7.52 13.99
CA ALA A 130 21.91 -7.69 14.86
C ALA A 130 21.83 -8.95 15.72
N GLU A 131 20.64 -9.26 16.26
CA GLU A 131 20.36 -10.42 17.09
C GLU A 131 20.47 -11.75 16.31
N LEU A 132 19.82 -11.80 15.14
CA LEU A 132 19.74 -13.03 14.33
C LEU A 132 20.98 -13.28 13.45
N GLY A 133 21.81 -12.26 13.24
CA GLY A 133 23.00 -12.37 12.41
C GLY A 133 22.72 -12.60 10.92
N SER A 134 23.67 -13.26 10.23
CA SER A 134 23.63 -13.44 8.77
C SER A 134 23.68 -14.89 8.31
N TYR A 135 23.43 -15.84 9.18
CA TYR A 135 23.39 -17.28 8.85
C TYR A 135 22.00 -17.85 9.16
N PRO A 136 21.41 -18.65 8.27
CA PRO A 136 21.87 -19.08 6.94
C PRO A 136 21.82 -17.96 5.88
N SER A 137 21.08 -16.90 6.13
CA SER A 137 20.99 -15.69 5.33
C SER A 137 20.79 -14.47 6.24
N LYS A 138 20.90 -13.26 5.69
CA LYS A 138 20.52 -12.06 6.41
C LYS A 138 19.03 -12.09 6.76
N ALA A 139 18.68 -11.72 8.00
CA ALA A 139 17.28 -11.66 8.42
C ALA A 139 16.51 -10.55 7.69
N HIS A 140 15.36 -10.91 7.15
CA HIS A 140 14.36 -9.98 6.60
C HIS A 140 13.15 -9.95 7.52
N THR A 141 12.51 -8.79 7.67
CA THR A 141 11.50 -8.59 8.72
C THR A 141 10.22 -7.97 8.20
N LEU A 142 9.12 -8.37 8.80
CA LEU A 142 7.82 -7.72 8.71
C LEU A 142 7.47 -7.23 10.12
N THR A 143 7.40 -5.91 10.35
CA THR A 143 7.36 -5.31 11.69
C THR A 143 6.18 -4.37 11.88
N ILE A 144 5.76 -4.20 13.14
CA ILE A 144 4.90 -3.11 13.58
C ILE A 144 5.68 -2.12 14.44
N SER A 145 5.18 -0.89 14.52
CA SER A 145 5.69 0.17 15.38
C SER A 145 4.78 0.38 16.60
N GLN A 146 4.99 1.51 17.29
CA GLN A 146 4.14 1.95 18.40
C GLN A 146 2.67 2.11 17.98
N ALA A 147 2.38 2.54 16.73
CA ALA A 147 1.00 2.62 16.26
C ALA A 147 0.31 1.25 16.28
N GLY A 148 1.01 0.19 15.84
CA GLY A 148 0.51 -1.18 15.91
C GLY A 148 0.36 -1.67 17.34
N GLU A 149 1.39 -1.44 18.18
CA GLU A 149 1.38 -1.79 19.61
C GLU A 149 0.20 -1.16 20.36
N ASN A 150 -0.12 0.09 20.05
CA ASN A 150 -1.25 0.84 20.59
C ASN A 150 -2.59 0.50 19.90
N GLN A 151 -2.58 -0.48 18.97
CA GLN A 151 -3.76 -0.93 18.24
C GLN A 151 -4.51 0.23 17.56
N VAL A 152 -3.76 1.17 16.99
CA VAL A 152 -4.30 2.24 16.14
C VAL A 152 -4.89 1.60 14.90
N GLY A 153 -6.18 1.81 14.60
CA GLY A 153 -6.91 1.12 13.53
C GLY A 153 -6.31 1.32 12.14
N ILE A 154 -5.62 2.43 11.91
CA ILE A 154 -4.91 2.74 10.67
C ILE A 154 -3.41 2.38 10.73
N ALA A 155 -2.98 1.57 11.71
CA ALA A 155 -1.58 1.12 11.78
C ALA A 155 -1.25 0.13 10.68
N SER A 156 -0.08 0.29 10.09
CA SER A 156 0.45 -0.48 8.98
C SER A 156 1.49 -1.50 9.44
N VAL A 157 1.84 -2.41 8.54
CA VAL A 157 2.96 -3.35 8.71
C VAL A 157 4.06 -2.98 7.73
N VAL A 158 5.33 -3.07 8.13
CA VAL A 158 6.47 -2.59 7.34
C VAL A 158 7.49 -3.69 7.11
N SER A 159 7.78 -3.96 5.83
CA SER A 159 8.85 -4.88 5.41
C SER A 159 10.20 -4.17 5.38
N ASP A 160 11.20 -4.75 6.07
CA ASP A 160 12.60 -4.31 6.07
C ASP A 160 12.78 -2.80 6.35
N ALA A 161 11.91 -2.24 7.22
CA ALA A 161 11.87 -0.82 7.58
C ALA A 161 11.67 0.16 6.41
N LEU A 162 11.29 -0.33 5.23
CA LEU A 162 11.24 0.48 4.00
C LEU A 162 9.95 0.34 3.21
N ARG A 163 9.32 -0.84 3.19
CA ARG A 163 8.19 -1.15 2.32
C ARG A 163 6.94 -1.38 3.15
N ILE A 164 6.04 -0.42 3.05
CA ILE A 164 4.84 -0.40 3.87
C ILE A 164 3.72 -1.23 3.24
N HIS A 165 3.11 -2.11 4.04
CA HIS A 165 1.80 -2.69 3.81
C HIS A 165 0.78 -1.75 4.47
N ALA A 166 0.52 -0.64 3.81
CA ALA A 166 -0.42 0.38 4.27
C ALA A 166 -1.88 -0.06 4.03
N ARG A 167 -2.80 0.72 4.51
CA ARG A 167 -4.25 0.50 4.42
C ARG A 167 -4.76 -0.67 5.28
N CYS A 168 -6.02 -0.58 5.64
CA CYS A 168 -6.79 -1.60 6.35
C CYS A 168 -6.38 -1.92 7.79
N GLY A 169 -5.24 -1.41 8.32
CA GLY A 169 -4.93 -1.55 9.75
C GLY A 169 -4.27 -2.87 10.17
N GLY A 170 -3.52 -3.52 9.29
CA GLY A 170 -2.83 -4.78 9.60
C GLY A 170 -1.88 -4.71 10.80
N GLY A 171 -1.29 -3.53 11.07
CA GLY A 171 -0.45 -3.31 12.25
C GLY A 171 -1.20 -3.44 13.56
N ALA A 172 -2.45 -2.95 13.62
CA ALA A 172 -3.29 -3.11 14.80
C ALA A 172 -3.68 -4.57 15.05
N VAL A 173 -3.88 -5.36 13.98
CA VAL A 173 -4.16 -6.80 14.10
C VAL A 173 -2.97 -7.54 14.71
N LEU A 174 -1.75 -7.29 14.25
CA LEU A 174 -0.55 -7.90 14.85
C LEU A 174 -0.32 -7.41 16.28
N GLY A 175 -0.50 -6.11 16.54
CA GLY A 175 -0.39 -5.53 17.89
C GLY A 175 -1.38 -6.13 18.88
N SER A 176 -2.63 -6.38 18.46
CA SER A 176 -3.65 -7.03 19.31
C SER A 176 -3.28 -8.46 19.71
N LYS A 177 -2.43 -9.12 18.90
CA LYS A 177 -1.89 -10.48 19.16
C LYS A 177 -0.58 -10.47 19.94
N ASN A 178 -0.08 -9.31 20.37
CA ASN A 178 1.24 -9.11 20.96
C ASN A 178 2.39 -9.57 20.05
N LEU A 179 2.20 -9.55 18.73
CA LEU A 179 3.20 -9.94 17.75
C LEU A 179 3.92 -8.71 17.18
N LYS A 180 5.15 -8.49 17.61
CA LYS A 180 5.98 -7.33 17.22
C LYS A 180 6.51 -7.43 15.80
N ALA A 181 6.90 -8.64 15.39
CA ALA A 181 7.54 -8.87 14.11
C ALA A 181 7.41 -10.32 13.63
N ILE A 182 7.63 -10.50 12.33
CA ILE A 182 7.97 -11.79 11.71
C ILE A 182 9.35 -11.62 11.10
N ALA A 183 10.33 -12.42 11.52
CA ALA A 183 11.68 -12.43 10.98
C ALA A 183 11.92 -13.72 10.21
N VAL A 184 12.48 -13.61 8.99
CA VAL A 184 12.74 -14.76 8.12
C VAL A 184 14.20 -14.81 7.69
N GLN A 185 14.77 -16.01 7.73
CA GLN A 185 16.07 -16.36 7.18
C GLN A 185 15.92 -17.68 6.41
N GLY A 186 16.33 -17.69 5.15
CA GLY A 186 16.23 -18.87 4.30
C GLY A 186 17.33 -18.92 3.25
N ASN A 187 17.84 -20.11 2.99
CA ASN A 187 18.79 -20.40 1.92
C ASN A 187 18.43 -21.66 1.13
N GLY A 188 17.17 -22.08 1.22
CA GLY A 188 16.63 -23.21 0.46
C GLY A 188 16.62 -22.94 -1.05
N GLY A 189 16.55 -24.00 -1.83
CA GLY A 189 16.38 -23.90 -3.28
C GLY A 189 14.94 -23.54 -3.65
N LEU A 190 14.77 -22.73 -4.68
CA LEU A 190 13.46 -22.43 -5.25
C LEU A 190 13.19 -23.34 -6.44
N PRO A 191 12.24 -24.29 -6.34
CA PRO A 191 11.92 -25.16 -7.47
C PRO A 191 11.14 -24.38 -8.55
N VAL A 192 11.74 -24.26 -9.74
CA VAL A 192 11.09 -23.79 -10.97
C VAL A 192 10.89 -25.03 -11.85
N LYS A 193 9.69 -25.29 -12.31
CA LYS A 193 9.35 -26.53 -13.02
C LYS A 193 9.95 -26.60 -14.41
N MET A 194 9.96 -25.48 -15.13
CA MET A 194 10.51 -25.34 -16.49
C MET A 194 11.51 -24.18 -16.49
N PRO A 195 12.74 -24.38 -15.99
CA PRO A 195 13.69 -23.29 -15.78
C PRO A 195 14.14 -22.61 -17.08
N ASP A 196 14.32 -23.36 -18.17
CA ASP A 196 14.73 -22.80 -19.46
C ASP A 196 13.64 -21.89 -20.06
N GLU A 197 12.37 -22.27 -19.93
CA GLU A 197 11.23 -21.47 -20.37
C GLU A 197 11.06 -20.22 -19.49
N MET A 198 11.29 -20.33 -18.19
CA MET A 198 11.29 -19.19 -17.28
C MET A 198 12.40 -18.19 -17.62
N LEU A 199 13.61 -18.68 -17.92
CA LEU A 199 14.72 -17.82 -18.33
C LEU A 199 14.40 -17.12 -19.66
N ALA A 200 13.90 -17.86 -20.66
CA ALA A 200 13.51 -17.29 -21.95
C ALA A 200 12.42 -16.22 -21.80
N TRP A 201 11.41 -16.48 -20.95
CA TRP A 201 10.37 -15.49 -20.64
C TRP A 201 10.94 -14.26 -19.93
N SER A 202 11.84 -14.47 -18.97
CA SER A 202 12.49 -13.39 -18.21
C SER A 202 13.34 -12.49 -19.11
N ASP A 203 14.08 -13.08 -20.04
CA ASP A 203 14.91 -12.32 -20.98
C ASP A 203 14.06 -11.52 -21.97
N ASP A 204 12.98 -12.11 -22.53
CA ASP A 204 12.00 -11.42 -23.37
C ASP A 204 11.35 -10.25 -22.61
N PHE A 205 10.96 -10.46 -21.36
CA PHE A 205 10.36 -9.43 -20.54
C PHE A 205 11.35 -8.30 -20.22
N ARG A 206 12.59 -8.63 -19.87
CA ARG A 206 13.66 -7.65 -19.63
C ARG A 206 13.89 -6.79 -20.86
N GLN A 207 14.01 -7.41 -22.03
CA GLN A 207 14.21 -6.67 -23.30
C GLN A 207 13.06 -5.67 -23.52
N LYS A 208 11.81 -6.10 -23.36
CA LYS A 208 10.64 -5.23 -23.54
C LYS A 208 10.61 -4.06 -22.53
N ILE A 209 11.00 -4.31 -21.29
CA ILE A 209 11.11 -3.26 -20.26
C ILE A 209 12.22 -2.27 -20.61
N ASP A 210 13.38 -2.74 -21.06
CA ASP A 210 14.53 -1.87 -21.40
C ASP A 210 14.29 -1.04 -22.66
N GLU A 211 13.51 -1.54 -23.62
CA GLU A 211 13.13 -0.83 -24.86
C GLU A 211 11.99 0.20 -24.66
N ASN A 212 11.33 0.20 -23.51
CA ASN A 212 10.17 1.04 -23.25
C ASN A 212 10.55 2.43 -22.68
N GLU A 213 10.36 3.48 -23.48
CA GLU A 213 10.62 4.87 -23.07
C GLU A 213 9.82 5.29 -21.81
N ALA A 214 8.59 4.80 -21.64
CA ALA A 214 7.79 5.09 -20.45
C ALA A 214 8.43 4.51 -19.17
N VAL A 215 9.08 3.34 -19.28
CA VAL A 215 9.83 2.75 -18.17
C VAL A 215 11.04 3.62 -17.81
N TYR A 216 11.73 4.20 -18.79
CA TYR A 216 12.85 5.11 -18.50
C TYR A 216 12.39 6.34 -17.71
N GLY A 217 11.28 6.96 -18.11
CA GLY A 217 10.65 8.05 -17.37
C GLY A 217 10.25 7.65 -15.97
N PHE A 218 9.67 6.46 -15.83
CA PHE A 218 9.22 5.92 -14.56
C PHE A 218 10.40 5.53 -13.62
N LYS A 219 11.48 4.96 -14.16
CA LYS A 219 12.72 4.71 -13.42
C LYS A 219 13.29 6.00 -12.80
N ARG A 220 13.24 7.10 -13.57
CA ARG A 220 13.72 8.41 -13.14
C ARG A 220 12.83 9.05 -12.09
N ARG A 221 11.51 9.03 -12.26
CA ARG A 221 10.54 9.80 -11.44
C ARG A 221 9.65 8.94 -10.56
N GLY A 222 9.52 7.63 -10.84
CA GLY A 222 8.54 6.78 -10.20
C GLY A 222 7.13 7.31 -10.43
N THR A 223 6.26 7.09 -9.45
CA THR A 223 4.90 7.60 -9.47
C THR A 223 4.81 9.13 -9.34
N LEU A 224 5.90 9.82 -8.93
CA LEU A 224 5.93 11.30 -8.97
C LEU A 224 5.77 11.86 -10.38
N GLY A 225 6.09 11.09 -11.44
CA GLY A 225 5.81 11.49 -12.82
C GLY A 225 4.32 11.76 -13.13
N ALA A 226 3.41 11.36 -12.25
CA ALA A 226 2.00 11.69 -12.36
C ALA A 226 1.68 13.14 -11.91
N VAL A 227 2.58 13.80 -11.17
CA VAL A 227 2.32 15.16 -10.64
C VAL A 227 2.02 16.15 -11.76
N GLU A 228 2.88 16.22 -12.78
CA GLU A 228 2.69 17.15 -13.89
C GLU A 228 1.42 16.82 -14.72
N MET A 229 1.17 15.53 -14.97
CA MET A 229 -0.01 15.10 -15.69
C MET A 229 -1.29 15.51 -14.94
N TYR A 230 -1.37 15.21 -13.66
CA TYR A 230 -2.54 15.54 -12.85
C TYR A 230 -2.70 17.05 -12.59
N GLN A 231 -1.57 17.77 -12.51
CA GLN A 231 -1.60 19.25 -12.46
C GLN A 231 -2.21 19.82 -13.75
N HIS A 232 -1.88 19.23 -14.90
CA HIS A 232 -2.39 19.69 -16.19
C HIS A 232 -3.89 19.42 -16.37
N ILE A 233 -4.36 18.24 -15.97
CA ILE A 233 -5.78 17.85 -16.15
C ILE A 233 -6.67 18.19 -14.94
N GLY A 234 -6.11 18.77 -13.87
CA GLY A 234 -6.85 19.08 -12.65
C GLY A 234 -7.34 17.83 -11.90
N SER A 235 -6.46 16.84 -11.72
CA SER A 235 -6.77 15.57 -11.05
C SER A 235 -6.04 15.38 -9.71
N HIS A 236 -5.59 16.46 -9.09
CA HIS A 236 -5.10 16.42 -7.73
C HIS A 236 -6.22 16.55 -6.71
N PHE A 237 -6.01 15.94 -5.55
CA PHE A 237 -6.78 16.22 -4.35
C PHE A 237 -6.09 17.36 -3.59
N TRP A 238 -6.78 18.45 -3.26
CA TRP A 238 -6.17 19.58 -2.57
C TRP A 238 -7.06 20.12 -1.44
N ARG A 239 -6.44 20.34 -0.25
CA ARG A 239 -7.08 20.85 0.96
C ARG A 239 -8.41 20.19 1.26
N ASN A 240 -8.39 18.93 1.71
CA ASN A 240 -9.61 18.17 1.97
C ASN A 240 -10.59 18.17 0.78
N ASN A 241 -10.07 18.05 -0.45
CA ASN A 241 -10.83 18.08 -1.72
C ASN A 241 -11.58 19.41 -2.02
N GLN A 242 -11.09 20.55 -1.50
CA GLN A 242 -11.62 21.88 -1.85
C GLN A 242 -11.13 22.35 -3.23
N GLY A 243 -10.14 21.70 -3.80
CA GLY A 243 -9.57 22.00 -5.11
C GLY A 243 -8.95 20.78 -5.75
N ASN A 244 -8.48 20.97 -6.97
CA ASN A 244 -8.00 19.89 -7.85
C ASN A 244 -6.60 20.14 -8.42
N MET A 245 -5.84 21.06 -7.86
CA MET A 245 -4.47 21.40 -8.26
C MET A 245 -3.61 21.68 -7.04
N PHE A 246 -2.37 21.19 -7.03
CA PHE A 246 -1.39 21.55 -6.00
C PHE A 246 -1.01 23.02 -6.09
N ARG A 247 -0.55 23.58 -5.00
CA ARG A 247 -0.05 24.93 -4.89
C ARG A 247 1.41 24.91 -4.42
N GLY A 248 2.16 25.94 -4.81
CA GLY A 248 3.60 26.06 -4.55
C GLY A 248 4.45 25.52 -5.71
N ASP A 249 5.44 26.31 -6.11
CA ASP A 249 6.27 26.03 -7.30
C ASP A 249 7.15 24.78 -7.16
N ASP A 250 7.48 24.40 -5.92
CA ASP A 250 8.35 23.27 -5.68
C ASP A 250 7.64 21.93 -5.93
N VAL A 251 6.51 21.69 -5.28
CA VAL A 251 5.80 20.40 -5.30
C VAL A 251 4.92 20.17 -6.54
N THR A 252 4.79 21.17 -7.41
CA THR A 252 4.06 21.06 -8.68
C THR A 252 4.89 20.42 -9.80
N SER A 253 6.16 20.14 -9.55
CA SER A 253 7.06 19.48 -10.49
C SER A 253 7.90 18.39 -9.85
N SER A 254 7.78 17.17 -10.37
CA SER A 254 8.62 16.03 -9.98
C SER A 254 10.09 16.21 -10.40
N ASP A 255 10.38 17.04 -11.40
CA ASP A 255 11.75 17.37 -11.81
C ASP A 255 12.47 18.18 -10.73
N ASN A 256 11.76 18.96 -9.91
CA ASN A 256 12.36 19.65 -8.77
C ASN A 256 12.89 18.65 -7.74
N TRP A 257 12.12 17.60 -7.44
CA TRP A 257 12.61 16.48 -6.62
C TRP A 257 13.87 15.85 -7.22
N VAL A 258 13.81 15.46 -8.51
CA VAL A 258 14.93 14.79 -9.19
C VAL A 258 16.19 15.65 -9.16
N LYS A 259 16.08 16.95 -9.41
CA LYS A 259 17.23 17.87 -9.42
C LYS A 259 17.84 18.07 -8.04
N LYS A 260 16.99 18.22 -7.00
CA LYS A 260 17.45 18.53 -5.64
C LYS A 260 17.94 17.29 -4.89
N TYR A 261 17.22 16.14 -5.03
CA TYR A 261 17.33 15.03 -4.09
C TYR A 261 17.75 13.69 -4.72
N GLN A 262 17.48 13.45 -6.01
CA GLN A 262 17.73 12.14 -6.59
C GLN A 262 19.11 12.04 -7.26
N LYS A 263 19.93 11.08 -6.80
CA LYS A 263 21.22 10.78 -7.44
C LYS A 263 21.18 9.53 -8.31
N TYR A 264 20.41 8.51 -7.89
CA TYR A 264 20.30 7.20 -8.56
C TYR A 264 18.95 6.56 -8.27
N SER A 265 18.60 5.56 -9.06
CA SER A 265 17.41 4.73 -8.84
C SER A 265 17.79 3.46 -8.09
N GLU A 266 16.86 2.93 -7.29
CA GLU A 266 17.03 1.70 -6.53
C GLU A 266 15.97 0.67 -6.91
N VAL A 267 16.33 -0.62 -6.76
CA VAL A 267 15.39 -1.72 -6.83
C VAL A 267 14.76 -1.99 -5.48
N CYS A 268 13.49 -2.37 -5.46
CA CYS A 268 12.84 -2.78 -4.22
C CYS A 268 13.06 -4.26 -3.87
N SER A 269 13.40 -5.08 -4.86
CA SER A 269 13.72 -6.50 -4.73
C SER A 269 14.73 -6.90 -5.80
N SER A 270 15.39 -8.04 -5.63
CA SER A 270 16.38 -8.57 -6.58
C SER A 270 15.78 -8.84 -7.96
N ASP A 271 14.50 -9.18 -8.04
CA ASP A 271 13.78 -9.50 -9.27
C ASP A 271 13.11 -8.27 -9.92
N CYS A 272 13.49 -7.04 -9.57
CA CYS A 272 12.86 -5.86 -10.14
C CYS A 272 13.66 -5.28 -11.32
N PHE A 273 13.05 -5.24 -12.51
CA PHE A 273 13.67 -4.66 -13.71
C PHE A 273 13.43 -3.14 -13.87
N ILE A 274 12.47 -2.56 -13.15
CA ILE A 274 12.11 -1.13 -13.31
C ILE A 274 13.01 -0.20 -12.48
N ALA A 275 13.38 -0.59 -11.25
CA ALA A 275 14.15 0.26 -10.34
C ALA A 275 13.52 1.65 -10.11
N CYS A 276 12.22 1.68 -9.76
CA CYS A 276 11.43 2.90 -9.65
C CYS A 276 11.54 3.59 -8.27
N ASP A 277 12.51 3.27 -7.45
CA ASP A 277 12.72 3.88 -6.13
C ASP A 277 14.03 4.68 -6.08
N SER A 278 14.20 5.49 -5.05
CA SER A 278 15.45 6.17 -4.72
C SER A 278 15.48 6.58 -3.26
N LYS A 279 16.68 6.77 -2.71
CA LYS A 279 16.90 7.31 -1.37
C LYS A 279 17.76 8.55 -1.47
N TYR A 280 17.55 9.49 -0.56
CA TYR A 280 18.30 10.70 -0.46
C TYR A 280 18.57 11.10 1.00
N LYS A 281 19.78 11.56 1.27
CA LYS A 281 20.13 12.15 2.57
C LYS A 281 20.07 13.67 2.42
N ILE A 282 19.20 14.32 3.19
CA ILE A 282 19.03 15.77 3.20
C ILE A 282 20.31 16.44 3.70
N LYS A 283 20.83 17.41 2.97
CA LYS A 283 22.01 18.19 3.37
C LYS A 283 21.62 19.40 4.21
N GLY A 284 20.43 19.96 3.98
CA GLY A 284 19.89 21.13 4.65
C GLY A 284 20.07 22.44 3.89
N ASP A 285 20.63 22.40 2.69
CA ASP A 285 20.84 23.57 1.81
C ASP A 285 19.95 23.56 0.56
N GLU A 286 19.06 22.57 0.44
CA GLU A 286 18.16 22.40 -0.71
C GLU A 286 16.99 23.39 -0.72
N SER A 287 16.53 23.79 0.48
CA SER A 287 15.52 24.82 0.72
C SER A 287 15.61 25.31 2.18
N GLU A 288 14.88 26.38 2.52
CA GLU A 288 14.80 26.85 3.92
C GLU A 288 14.19 25.78 4.84
N ALA A 289 13.14 25.09 4.39
CA ALA A 289 12.51 24.01 5.14
C ALA A 289 13.45 22.79 5.31
N ALA A 290 14.31 22.51 4.33
CA ALA A 290 15.24 21.39 4.36
C ALA A 290 16.26 21.50 5.51
N ALA A 291 16.59 22.70 5.98
CA ALA A 291 17.51 22.92 7.10
C ALA A 291 17.04 22.21 8.38
N LYS A 292 15.71 22.14 8.62
CA LYS A 292 15.11 21.44 9.76
C LYS A 292 15.39 19.91 9.74
N TYR A 293 15.55 19.34 8.55
CA TYR A 293 15.70 17.90 8.35
C TYR A 293 17.11 17.47 7.93
N ALA A 294 18.10 18.34 8.11
CA ALA A 294 19.49 18.07 7.73
C ALA A 294 20.01 16.77 8.36
N GLY A 295 20.56 15.90 7.54
CA GLY A 295 21.08 14.59 7.96
C GLY A 295 20.06 13.44 7.91
N GLU A 296 18.77 13.72 7.76
CA GLU A 296 17.75 12.68 7.58
C GLU A 296 17.86 11.98 6.21
N THR A 297 17.44 10.74 6.16
CA THR A 297 17.37 9.97 4.91
C THR A 297 15.92 9.72 4.55
N PHE A 298 15.53 10.21 3.38
CA PHE A 298 14.20 10.02 2.82
C PHE A 298 14.23 8.99 1.68
N ARG A 299 13.12 8.26 1.52
CA ARG A 299 12.80 7.63 0.24
C ARG A 299 12.15 8.68 -0.65
N ARG A 300 12.27 8.49 -1.96
CA ARG A 300 11.44 9.25 -2.90
C ARG A 300 9.98 9.06 -2.55
N PRO A 301 9.20 10.14 -2.34
CA PRO A 301 7.77 10.02 -2.12
C PRO A 301 7.09 9.29 -3.28
N GLU A 302 6.17 8.41 -2.98
CA GLU A 302 5.20 7.92 -3.96
C GLU A 302 4.20 9.04 -4.26
N TYR A 303 3.50 8.99 -5.40
CA TYR A 303 2.46 9.98 -5.70
C TYR A 303 1.46 10.13 -4.53
N LEU A 304 1.07 9.01 -3.90
CA LEU A 304 0.16 9.05 -2.76
C LEU A 304 0.71 9.74 -1.52
N THR A 305 2.00 9.59 -1.24
CA THR A 305 2.66 10.34 -0.17
C THR A 305 2.63 11.85 -0.48
N THR A 306 2.82 12.21 -1.77
CA THR A 306 2.70 13.59 -2.23
C THR A 306 1.26 14.07 -2.16
N GLY A 307 0.30 13.29 -2.62
CA GLY A 307 -1.13 13.60 -2.54
C GLY A 307 -1.64 13.77 -1.12
N SER A 308 -1.11 13.01 -0.15
CA SER A 308 -1.44 13.18 1.26
C SER A 308 -0.80 14.44 1.87
N ALA A 309 0.47 14.73 1.57
CA ALA A 309 1.16 15.92 2.10
C ALA A 309 0.82 17.18 1.31
N ALA A 310 1.26 17.28 0.04
CA ALA A 310 1.06 18.47 -0.80
C ALA A 310 -0.41 18.64 -1.21
N GLY A 311 -1.13 17.55 -1.31
CA GLY A 311 -2.57 17.56 -1.58
C GLY A 311 -3.41 17.83 -0.35
N ALA A 312 -3.70 16.81 0.44
CA ALA A 312 -4.64 16.90 1.56
C ALA A 312 -4.25 17.97 2.58
N LEU A 313 -2.95 18.14 2.88
CA LEU A 313 -2.43 19.03 3.93
C LEU A 313 -1.84 20.34 3.41
N ASP A 314 -1.73 20.54 2.07
CA ASP A 314 -1.15 21.72 1.42
C ASP A 314 0.31 22.02 1.81
N VAL A 315 1.11 20.98 2.02
CA VAL A 315 2.56 21.10 2.22
C VAL A 315 3.22 21.47 0.90
N ARG A 316 4.14 22.45 0.89
CA ARG A 316 4.61 23.09 -0.35
C ARG A 316 6.09 22.94 -0.65
N ASP A 317 6.83 22.22 0.18
CA ASP A 317 8.25 21.96 0.02
C ASP A 317 8.52 20.45 -0.04
N TRP A 318 9.40 20.03 -0.97
CA TRP A 318 9.71 18.61 -1.15
C TRP A 318 10.42 17.97 0.05
N SER A 319 11.18 18.73 0.84
CA SER A 319 11.81 18.17 2.05
C SER A 319 10.77 17.83 3.12
N GLU A 320 9.75 18.66 3.27
CA GLU A 320 8.62 18.42 4.16
C GLU A 320 7.76 17.24 3.69
N VAL A 321 7.49 17.12 2.38
CA VAL A 321 6.82 15.93 1.80
C VAL A 321 7.64 14.66 2.05
N GLY A 322 8.96 14.73 1.91
CA GLY A 322 9.86 13.61 2.22
C GLY A 322 9.83 13.23 3.69
N HIS A 323 9.87 14.23 4.58
CA HIS A 323 9.77 14.03 6.03
C HIS A 323 8.43 13.42 6.43
N TRP A 324 7.30 13.91 5.89
CA TRP A 324 5.99 13.28 6.08
C TRP A 324 6.00 11.80 5.74
N GLY A 325 6.55 11.45 4.55
CA GLY A 325 6.69 10.05 4.13
C GLY A 325 7.55 9.22 5.09
N LYS A 326 8.62 9.82 5.64
CA LYS A 326 9.51 9.17 6.61
C LYS A 326 8.80 8.91 7.94
N ILE A 327 8.22 9.92 8.56
CA ILE A 327 7.60 9.76 9.90
C ILE A 327 6.41 8.82 9.87
N THR A 328 5.58 8.87 8.83
CA THR A 328 4.46 7.94 8.68
C THR A 328 4.92 6.49 8.45
N ASN A 329 6.05 6.30 7.77
CA ASN A 329 6.65 4.97 7.59
C ASN A 329 7.34 4.46 8.86
N ASP A 330 8.10 5.31 9.58
CA ASP A 330 8.79 4.94 10.82
C ASP A 330 7.78 4.57 11.92
N TYR A 331 6.69 5.35 12.04
CA TYR A 331 5.56 5.03 12.91
C TYR A 331 4.61 3.95 12.36
N GLY A 332 4.83 3.45 11.14
CA GLY A 332 4.00 2.41 10.54
C GLY A 332 2.52 2.79 10.55
N ILE A 333 2.14 3.92 9.97
CA ILE A 333 0.76 4.41 9.93
C ILE A 333 0.34 4.73 8.49
N ASP A 334 -0.94 4.53 8.18
CA ASP A 334 -1.50 4.87 6.88
C ASP A 334 -1.58 6.39 6.71
N ASN A 335 -0.77 6.92 5.80
CA ASN A 335 -0.69 8.35 5.55
C ASN A 335 -1.94 8.93 4.85
N GLN A 336 -2.74 8.10 4.14
CA GLN A 336 -3.98 8.54 3.51
C GLN A 336 -5.08 8.76 4.56
N ASP A 337 -5.35 7.75 5.39
CA ASP A 337 -6.36 7.86 6.45
C ASP A 337 -5.98 8.96 7.45
N LEU A 338 -4.69 9.09 7.77
CA LEU A 338 -4.20 10.12 8.68
C LEU A 338 -4.33 11.53 8.09
N SER A 339 -3.90 11.74 6.83
CA SER A 339 -4.00 13.06 6.19
C SER A 339 -5.45 13.52 6.00
N CYS A 340 -6.36 12.60 5.66
CA CYS A 340 -7.78 12.91 5.59
C CYS A 340 -8.39 13.24 6.97
N SER A 341 -7.89 12.62 8.04
CA SER A 341 -8.30 12.97 9.41
C SER A 341 -7.84 14.38 9.83
N ILE A 342 -6.59 14.72 9.51
CA ILE A 342 -6.01 16.04 9.81
C ILE A 342 -6.67 17.13 8.95
N SER A 343 -6.78 16.91 7.64
CA SER A 343 -7.34 17.88 6.70
C SER A 343 -8.83 18.17 6.97
N PHE A 344 -9.58 17.20 7.48
CA PHE A 344 -10.93 17.41 7.97
C PHE A 344 -10.98 18.47 9.07
N LEU A 345 -10.13 18.40 10.09
CA LEU A 345 -10.08 19.41 11.15
C LEU A 345 -9.59 20.76 10.66
N MET A 346 -8.57 20.76 9.77
CA MET A 346 -8.08 22.01 9.16
C MET A 346 -9.21 22.73 8.39
N GLU A 347 -10.05 22.00 7.66
CA GLU A 347 -11.21 22.59 6.98
C GLU A 347 -12.26 23.11 7.96
N LEU A 348 -12.59 22.36 9.01
CA LEU A 348 -13.52 22.83 10.04
C LEU A 348 -13.01 24.12 10.71
N LYS A 349 -11.70 24.20 10.96
CA LYS A 349 -11.06 25.39 11.52
C LYS A 349 -11.07 26.56 10.54
N GLN A 350 -10.71 26.32 9.28
CA GLN A 350 -10.73 27.32 8.20
C GLN A 350 -12.11 27.95 7.99
N ARG A 351 -13.18 27.15 8.22
CA ARG A 351 -14.57 27.59 8.05
C ARG A 351 -15.19 28.16 9.32
N ASP A 352 -14.43 28.36 10.39
CA ASP A 352 -14.90 28.81 11.70
C ASP A 352 -16.04 27.93 12.28
N LEU A 353 -16.05 26.63 11.93
CA LEU A 353 -17.01 25.65 12.44
C LEU A 353 -16.61 25.09 13.81
N ILE A 354 -15.31 25.15 14.12
CA ILE A 354 -14.73 24.84 15.43
C ILE A 354 -13.96 26.05 15.96
N SER A 355 -14.08 26.30 17.25
CA SER A 355 -13.46 27.43 17.93
C SER A 355 -12.03 27.09 18.39
N ARG A 356 -11.27 28.13 18.84
CA ARG A 356 -9.98 27.93 19.53
C ARG A 356 -10.11 27.02 20.73
N LYS A 357 -11.22 27.13 21.49
CA LYS A 357 -11.49 26.25 22.63
C LYS A 357 -11.64 24.79 22.18
N ASP A 358 -12.37 24.52 21.11
CA ASP A 358 -12.53 23.15 20.59
C ASP A 358 -11.19 22.55 20.19
N VAL A 359 -10.25 23.34 19.64
CA VAL A 359 -8.89 22.89 19.33
C VAL A 359 -8.12 22.56 20.60
N VAL A 360 -8.19 23.42 21.63
CA VAL A 360 -7.55 23.13 22.94
C VAL A 360 -8.17 21.89 23.57
N ASP A 361 -9.48 21.71 23.50
CA ASP A 361 -10.16 20.52 24.01
C ASP A 361 -9.73 19.24 23.29
N LEU A 362 -9.41 19.31 21.97
CA LEU A 362 -8.92 18.18 21.19
C LEU A 362 -7.48 17.79 21.52
N PHE A 363 -6.58 18.77 21.66
CA PHE A 363 -5.14 18.52 21.73
C PHE A 363 -4.53 18.79 23.11
N GLY A 364 -5.31 19.27 24.11
CA GLY A 364 -4.81 19.70 25.40
C GLY A 364 -3.89 20.95 25.33
N ARG A 365 -3.78 21.58 24.17
CA ARG A 365 -2.90 22.73 23.87
C ARG A 365 -3.44 23.52 22.70
N GLU A 366 -2.93 24.73 22.52
CA GLU A 366 -3.20 25.53 21.34
C GLU A 366 -2.44 24.96 20.13
N GLN A 367 -3.12 24.86 19.00
CA GLN A 367 -2.56 24.58 17.69
C GLN A 367 -3.26 25.48 16.66
N SER A 368 -2.52 25.92 15.64
CA SER A 368 -3.08 26.78 14.60
C SER A 368 -4.03 26.01 13.68
N LEU A 369 -3.71 24.74 13.39
CA LEU A 369 -4.31 23.90 12.37
C LEU A 369 -4.37 24.61 11.00
N GLU A 370 -3.34 25.41 10.71
CA GLU A 370 -3.19 26.04 9.41
C GLU A 370 -2.65 25.05 8.38
N TRP A 371 -3.12 25.23 7.15
CA TRP A 371 -2.68 24.41 6.02
C TRP A 371 -1.17 24.48 5.82
N GLY A 372 -0.51 23.31 5.70
CA GLY A 372 0.92 23.21 5.48
C GLY A 372 1.79 23.42 6.72
N ASN A 373 1.20 23.66 7.91
CA ASN A 373 2.00 23.80 9.15
C ASN A 373 2.50 22.43 9.61
N MET A 374 3.78 22.12 9.32
CA MET A 374 4.38 20.83 9.65
C MET A 374 4.46 20.55 11.15
N ASP A 375 4.64 21.57 12.01
CA ASP A 375 4.70 21.37 13.46
C ASP A 375 3.33 20.87 14.01
N ASP A 376 2.22 21.44 13.52
CA ASP A 376 0.88 20.96 13.86
C ASP A 376 0.60 19.59 13.28
N ILE A 377 1.06 19.32 12.04
CA ILE A 377 0.91 18.02 11.37
C ILE A 377 1.67 16.92 12.14
N GLU A 378 2.93 17.16 12.52
CA GLU A 378 3.73 16.22 13.32
C GLU A 378 3.08 15.93 14.67
N ASN A 379 2.53 16.97 15.32
CA ASN A 379 1.76 16.82 16.55
C ASN A 379 0.54 15.90 16.38
N CYS A 380 -0.19 16.03 15.27
CA CYS A 380 -1.32 15.17 14.95
C CYS A 380 -0.88 13.71 14.73
N VAL A 381 0.25 13.48 14.06
CA VAL A 381 0.82 12.13 13.90
C VAL A 381 1.04 11.49 15.26
N GLU A 382 1.76 12.17 16.15
CA GLU A 382 2.05 11.66 17.49
C GLU A 382 0.77 11.47 18.33
N SER A 383 -0.19 12.39 18.24
CA SER A 383 -1.48 12.27 18.93
C SER A 383 -2.16 10.96 18.57
N VAL A 384 -2.23 10.60 17.28
CA VAL A 384 -2.86 9.37 16.80
C VAL A 384 -2.03 8.13 17.19
N VAL A 385 -0.71 8.16 16.94
CA VAL A 385 0.17 7.01 17.22
C VAL A 385 0.14 6.60 18.67
N PHE A 386 0.17 7.57 19.59
CA PHE A 386 0.26 7.33 21.02
C PHE A 386 -1.07 7.53 21.75
N LYS A 387 -2.16 7.89 21.06
CA LYS A 387 -3.46 8.23 21.66
C LYS A 387 -3.31 9.22 22.83
N LYS A 388 -2.48 10.25 22.63
CA LYS A 388 -2.04 11.18 23.68
C LYS A 388 -3.15 12.11 24.19
N ASP A 389 -4.15 12.36 23.38
CA ASP A 389 -5.17 13.37 23.57
C ASP A 389 -6.48 12.95 22.90
N LEU A 390 -7.49 13.78 23.01
CA LEU A 390 -8.81 13.48 22.47
C LEU A 390 -8.80 13.33 20.95
N PHE A 391 -7.96 14.09 20.21
CA PHE A 391 -7.81 13.89 18.78
C PHE A 391 -7.30 12.48 18.46
N GLY A 392 -6.24 12.05 19.14
CA GLY A 392 -5.69 10.71 18.98
C GLY A 392 -6.70 9.60 19.30
N GLU A 393 -7.49 9.75 20.35
CA GLU A 393 -8.54 8.79 20.73
C GLU A 393 -9.66 8.71 19.67
N LEU A 394 -10.13 9.86 19.18
CA LEU A 394 -11.24 9.92 18.21
C LEU A 394 -10.85 9.41 16.83
N PHE A 395 -9.65 9.81 16.33
CA PHE A 395 -9.23 9.59 14.95
C PHE A 395 -8.28 8.41 14.76
N CYS A 396 -7.95 7.64 15.80
CA CYS A 396 -7.09 6.46 15.67
C CYS A 396 -7.63 5.38 14.72
N ASP A 397 -8.92 5.39 14.42
CA ASP A 397 -9.58 4.46 13.48
C ASP A 397 -9.88 5.10 12.11
N GLY A 398 -9.25 6.22 11.79
CA GLY A 398 -9.36 6.90 10.50
C GLY A 398 -10.45 7.97 10.40
N PRO A 399 -10.58 8.61 9.21
CA PRO A 399 -11.37 9.83 9.07
C PRO A 399 -12.88 9.61 9.22
N TYR A 400 -13.41 8.46 8.79
CA TYR A 400 -14.85 8.20 8.90
C TYR A 400 -15.31 8.10 10.36
N LEU A 401 -14.72 7.16 11.12
CA LEU A 401 -15.07 6.95 12.52
C LEU A 401 -14.69 8.16 13.38
N GLY A 402 -13.55 8.80 13.07
CA GLY A 402 -13.13 10.02 13.77
C GLY A 402 -14.10 11.18 13.59
N ALA A 403 -14.50 11.46 12.36
CA ALA A 403 -15.48 12.52 12.07
C ALA A 403 -16.87 12.21 12.66
N LEU A 404 -17.30 10.94 12.65
CA LEU A 404 -18.56 10.51 13.26
C LEU A 404 -18.54 10.74 14.77
N ARG A 405 -17.56 10.21 15.49
CA ARG A 405 -17.38 10.37 16.95
C ARG A 405 -17.25 11.85 17.36
N TYR A 406 -16.51 12.63 16.56
CA TYR A 406 -16.39 14.07 16.80
C TYR A 406 -17.69 14.83 16.57
N SER A 407 -18.44 14.47 15.53
CA SER A 407 -19.78 15.05 15.26
C SER A 407 -20.76 14.78 16.40
N GLU A 408 -20.80 13.53 16.88
CA GLU A 408 -21.64 13.12 18.01
C GLU A 408 -21.28 13.88 19.30
N ARG A 409 -19.98 13.96 19.61
CA ARG A 409 -19.47 14.69 20.77
C ARG A 409 -19.84 16.18 20.75
N GLN A 410 -19.78 16.80 19.59
CA GLN A 410 -20.11 18.23 19.41
C GLN A 410 -21.63 18.49 19.29
N GLY A 411 -22.45 17.44 19.16
CA GLY A 411 -23.87 17.59 18.85
C GLY A 411 -24.14 18.29 17.51
N LYS A 412 -23.21 18.18 16.56
CA LYS A 412 -23.25 18.83 15.25
C LYS A 412 -22.88 17.82 14.17
N ASN A 413 -23.53 17.90 13.00
CA ASN A 413 -23.19 17.02 11.86
C ASN A 413 -22.09 17.62 11.01
N PHE A 414 -20.85 17.15 11.18
CA PHE A 414 -19.69 17.52 10.37
C PHE A 414 -19.39 16.49 9.25
N MET A 415 -20.14 15.38 9.14
CA MET A 415 -19.86 14.31 8.18
C MET A 415 -19.81 14.77 6.72
N LYS A 416 -20.48 15.88 6.37
CA LYS A 416 -20.41 16.46 5.02
C LYS A 416 -19.03 17.01 4.62
N TYR A 417 -18.12 17.17 5.59
CA TYR A 417 -16.74 17.61 5.37
C TYR A 417 -15.75 16.43 5.45
N ALA A 418 -16.19 15.26 5.89
CA ALA A 418 -15.34 14.08 5.94
C ALA A 418 -15.21 13.46 4.54
N ILE A 419 -13.97 13.22 4.11
CA ILE A 419 -13.67 12.59 2.83
C ILE A 419 -13.40 11.11 3.05
N TYR A 420 -14.37 10.27 2.70
CA TYR A 420 -14.30 8.83 2.91
C TYR A 420 -15.10 8.05 1.87
N GLY A 421 -14.79 6.77 1.73
CA GLY A 421 -15.57 5.80 0.98
C GLY A 421 -15.53 4.43 1.66
N LYS A 422 -16.71 3.81 1.88
CA LYS A 422 -16.83 2.49 2.52
C LYS A 422 -16.07 2.39 3.86
N GLY A 423 -16.12 3.46 4.67
CA GLY A 423 -15.52 3.51 6.01
C GLY A 423 -14.06 3.97 6.08
N GLY A 424 -13.32 3.96 4.99
CA GLY A 424 -11.93 4.43 4.96
C GLY A 424 -11.74 5.76 4.23
N ALA A 425 -10.55 6.34 4.31
CA ALA A 425 -10.21 7.51 3.52
C ALA A 425 -10.42 7.26 2.04
N SER A 426 -10.95 8.25 1.35
CA SER A 426 -10.86 8.28 -0.10
C SER A 426 -9.39 8.42 -0.52
N PHE A 427 -9.10 8.00 -1.72
CA PHE A 427 -7.81 8.18 -2.33
C PHE A 427 -7.49 9.67 -2.55
N THR A 428 -6.25 10.12 -2.29
CA THR A 428 -5.86 11.51 -2.44
C THR A 428 -5.53 11.89 -3.89
N GLU A 429 -6.44 11.54 -4.78
CA GLU A 429 -6.44 11.85 -6.20
C GLU A 429 -7.89 12.15 -6.62
N GLU A 430 -8.09 13.13 -7.47
CA GLU A 430 -9.42 13.49 -7.98
C GLU A 430 -9.80 12.52 -9.12
N MET A 431 -10.78 11.69 -8.88
CA MET A 431 -11.18 10.61 -9.80
C MET A 431 -12.25 10.98 -10.81
N ARG A 432 -12.87 12.16 -10.71
CA ARG A 432 -13.91 12.59 -11.66
C ARG A 432 -13.49 12.52 -13.13
N PRO A 433 -12.21 12.77 -13.50
CA PRO A 433 -11.77 12.58 -14.88
C PRO A 433 -11.71 11.13 -15.34
N PHE A 434 -11.79 10.13 -14.42
CA PHE A 434 -11.58 8.71 -14.71
C PHE A 434 -12.76 7.85 -14.22
N PRO A 435 -13.89 7.78 -14.94
CA PRO A 435 -15.11 7.09 -14.50
C PRO A 435 -14.91 5.61 -14.13
N THR A 436 -14.13 4.85 -14.90
CA THR A 436 -13.84 3.43 -14.57
C THR A 436 -13.09 3.33 -13.24
N TRP A 437 -12.09 4.20 -13.04
CA TRP A 437 -11.29 4.16 -11.81
C TRP A 437 -12.10 4.61 -10.59
N MET A 438 -12.97 5.60 -10.76
CA MET A 438 -13.94 6.01 -9.73
C MET A 438 -14.88 4.85 -9.36
N ASN A 439 -15.40 4.11 -10.35
CA ASN A 439 -16.19 2.91 -10.12
C ASN A 439 -15.40 1.84 -9.34
N ASN A 440 -14.13 1.57 -9.72
CA ASN A 440 -13.28 0.63 -8.98
C ASN A 440 -13.15 1.04 -7.50
N MET A 441 -12.97 2.31 -7.20
CA MET A 441 -12.93 2.78 -5.81
C MET A 441 -14.25 2.55 -5.07
N ALA A 442 -15.38 2.78 -5.73
CA ALA A 442 -16.69 2.60 -5.13
C ALA A 442 -17.02 1.13 -4.83
N VAL A 443 -16.53 0.17 -5.65
CA VAL A 443 -16.83 -1.25 -5.50
C VAL A 443 -15.70 -2.09 -4.89
N ALA A 444 -14.52 -1.50 -4.66
CA ALA A 444 -13.36 -2.19 -4.13
C ALA A 444 -13.67 -2.96 -2.84
N SER A 445 -13.09 -4.14 -2.67
CA SER A 445 -13.38 -5.06 -1.56
C SER A 445 -12.85 -4.57 -0.20
N ARG A 446 -11.81 -3.74 -0.19
CA ARG A 446 -11.11 -3.29 1.02
C ARG A 446 -11.28 -1.79 1.34
N GLY A 447 -12.47 -1.24 1.14
CA GLY A 447 -12.73 0.19 1.27
C GLY A 447 -12.48 0.93 -0.04
N ALA A 448 -12.54 2.26 -0.06
CA ALA A 448 -12.23 3.07 -1.24
C ALA A 448 -10.73 2.94 -1.57
N ASP A 449 -10.41 2.12 -2.55
CA ASP A 449 -9.03 1.81 -2.90
C ASP A 449 -8.77 1.79 -4.40
N HIS A 450 -7.66 2.42 -4.80
CA HIS A 450 -7.26 2.56 -6.20
C HIS A 450 -6.50 1.35 -6.77
N LEU A 451 -6.06 0.40 -5.92
CA LEU A 451 -5.23 -0.74 -6.33
C LEU A 451 -6.00 -2.06 -6.43
N LYS A 452 -7.32 -2.06 -6.22
CA LYS A 452 -8.18 -3.25 -6.47
C LYS A 452 -8.67 -3.30 -7.91
N GLY A 453 -8.57 -2.18 -8.62
CA GLY A 453 -8.79 -2.07 -10.06
C GLY A 453 -8.25 -0.74 -10.55
N ILE A 454 -7.42 -0.74 -11.57
CA ILE A 454 -6.89 0.48 -12.18
C ILE A 454 -7.46 0.61 -13.57
N GLY A 455 -8.20 1.67 -13.84
CA GLY A 455 -8.79 1.95 -15.15
C GLY A 455 -7.75 2.28 -16.23
N LEU A 456 -6.80 1.38 -16.50
CA LEU A 456 -5.70 1.63 -17.45
C LEU A 456 -6.19 1.92 -18.85
N ILE A 457 -7.26 1.24 -19.28
CA ILE A 457 -7.82 1.38 -20.64
C ILE A 457 -8.27 2.81 -20.88
N GLU A 458 -9.00 3.41 -19.94
CA GLU A 458 -9.45 4.80 -20.07
C GLU A 458 -8.34 5.80 -19.71
N LYS A 459 -7.57 5.56 -18.65
CA LYS A 459 -6.53 6.49 -18.17
C LYS A 459 -5.46 6.78 -19.23
N PHE A 460 -5.07 5.76 -19.98
CA PHE A 460 -4.11 5.88 -21.07
C PHE A 460 -4.75 5.85 -22.46
N GLN A 461 -6.10 5.96 -22.52
CA GLN A 461 -6.88 6.00 -23.77
C GLN A 461 -6.52 4.84 -24.73
N ARG A 462 -6.32 3.64 -24.20
CA ARG A 462 -5.90 2.43 -24.90
C ARG A 462 -7.05 1.84 -25.71
N GLN A 463 -7.32 2.46 -26.89
CA GLN A 463 -8.35 1.99 -27.82
C GLN A 463 -8.05 0.59 -28.36
N ASP A 464 -6.78 0.21 -28.47
CA ASP A 464 -6.33 -1.13 -28.84
C ASP A 464 -6.83 -2.18 -27.83
N LEU A 465 -6.62 -1.96 -26.53
CA LEU A 465 -7.12 -2.84 -25.47
C LEU A 465 -8.65 -2.84 -25.40
N SER A 466 -9.28 -1.68 -25.58
CA SER A 466 -10.74 -1.62 -25.65
C SER A 466 -11.30 -2.52 -26.76
N LYS A 467 -10.72 -2.51 -27.95
CA LYS A 467 -11.12 -3.37 -29.07
C LYS A 467 -10.91 -4.85 -28.78
N ILE A 468 -9.81 -5.21 -28.12
CA ILE A 468 -9.51 -6.60 -27.76
C ILE A 468 -10.57 -7.16 -26.81
N TYR A 469 -10.91 -6.39 -25.75
CA TYR A 469 -11.79 -6.88 -24.69
C TYR A 469 -13.29 -6.68 -24.97
N PHE A 470 -13.67 -5.83 -25.92
CA PHE A 470 -15.07 -5.43 -26.13
C PHE A 470 -15.48 -5.48 -27.62
N ASP A 471 -15.10 -6.54 -28.30
CA ASP A 471 -15.55 -6.89 -29.67
C ASP A 471 -15.40 -5.73 -30.67
N GLY A 472 -14.23 -5.08 -30.66
CA GLY A 472 -13.90 -3.98 -31.57
C GLY A 472 -14.40 -2.60 -31.15
N ARG A 473 -15.10 -2.51 -30.01
CA ARG A 473 -15.61 -1.24 -29.44
C ARG A 473 -14.48 -0.42 -28.79
N THR A 474 -14.59 0.91 -28.81
CA THR A 474 -13.57 1.82 -28.28
C THR A 474 -14.01 2.62 -27.06
N GLU A 475 -15.28 2.56 -26.68
CA GLU A 475 -15.91 3.38 -25.63
C GLU A 475 -15.30 3.13 -24.23
N ALA A 476 -14.71 1.95 -23.98
CA ALA A 476 -14.01 1.70 -22.73
C ALA A 476 -12.81 2.65 -22.51
N ALA A 477 -12.17 3.11 -23.61
CA ALA A 477 -11.06 4.05 -23.60
C ALA A 477 -11.49 5.52 -23.66
N ASP A 478 -12.76 5.82 -23.94
CA ASP A 478 -13.28 7.17 -24.11
C ASP A 478 -13.74 7.75 -22.77
N LEU A 479 -13.12 8.84 -22.32
CA LEU A 479 -13.44 9.52 -21.06
C LEU A 479 -14.79 10.28 -21.11
N SER A 480 -15.34 10.52 -22.31
CA SER A 480 -16.55 11.33 -22.50
C SER A 480 -17.86 10.55 -22.42
N THR A 481 -17.82 9.21 -22.35
CA THR A 481 -19.00 8.34 -22.34
C THR A 481 -19.04 7.43 -21.11
N PRO A 482 -20.23 7.13 -20.55
CA PRO A 482 -20.40 6.11 -19.51
C PRO A 482 -20.41 4.69 -20.07
N GLU A 483 -20.46 4.52 -21.39
CA GLU A 483 -20.53 3.22 -22.05
C GLU A 483 -19.32 2.34 -21.70
N LEU A 484 -19.58 1.06 -21.44
CA LEU A 484 -18.61 0.03 -21.06
C LEU A 484 -17.86 0.27 -19.72
N LYS A 485 -18.08 1.37 -18.98
CA LYS A 485 -17.32 1.66 -17.76
C LYS A 485 -17.52 0.60 -16.67
N GLY A 486 -18.74 0.11 -16.47
CA GLY A 486 -19.02 -1.00 -15.55
C GLY A 486 -18.36 -2.31 -15.96
N ALA A 487 -18.41 -2.66 -17.25
CA ALA A 487 -17.77 -3.87 -17.78
C ALA A 487 -16.23 -3.76 -17.67
N THR A 488 -15.67 -2.60 -17.97
CA THR A 488 -14.23 -2.33 -17.81
C THR A 488 -13.81 -2.41 -16.34
N THR A 489 -14.65 -1.92 -15.42
CA THR A 489 -14.42 -2.05 -13.97
C THR A 489 -14.29 -3.51 -13.56
N ALA A 490 -15.24 -4.36 -13.93
CA ALA A 490 -15.20 -5.80 -13.62
C ALA A 490 -13.97 -6.49 -14.23
N LEU A 491 -13.66 -6.17 -15.50
CA LEU A 491 -12.49 -6.72 -16.19
C LEU A 491 -11.19 -6.41 -15.43
N VAL A 492 -10.95 -5.14 -15.08
CA VAL A 492 -9.69 -4.75 -14.44
C VAL A 492 -9.59 -5.22 -12.99
N GLU A 493 -10.70 -5.36 -12.26
CA GLU A 493 -10.70 -6.00 -10.94
C GLU A 493 -10.25 -7.46 -11.01
N ASN A 494 -10.77 -8.22 -11.99
CA ASN A 494 -10.40 -9.62 -12.20
C ASN A 494 -8.93 -9.76 -12.62
N GLN A 495 -8.43 -8.88 -13.50
CA GLN A 495 -7.02 -8.83 -13.89
C GLN A 495 -6.10 -8.51 -12.70
N VAL A 496 -6.49 -7.56 -11.87
CA VAL A 496 -5.71 -7.19 -10.67
C VAL A 496 -5.73 -8.31 -9.63
N ALA A 497 -6.86 -9.01 -9.45
CA ALA A 497 -6.92 -10.18 -8.57
C ALA A 497 -5.96 -11.28 -9.04
N LEU A 498 -5.87 -11.51 -10.34
CA LEU A 498 -4.92 -12.46 -10.94
C LEU A 498 -3.46 -12.03 -10.73
N LEU A 499 -3.10 -10.78 -11.04
CA LEU A 499 -1.76 -10.23 -10.83
C LEU A 499 -1.31 -10.32 -9.37
N ASN A 500 -2.22 -9.99 -8.45
CA ASN A 500 -1.97 -10.08 -7.02
C ASN A 500 -1.75 -11.53 -6.56
N SER A 501 -2.39 -12.49 -7.22
CA SER A 501 -2.22 -13.92 -6.95
C SER A 501 -0.92 -14.46 -7.51
N TYR A 502 -0.44 -13.95 -8.63
CA TYR A 502 0.91 -14.24 -9.14
C TYR A 502 2.03 -13.64 -8.27
N GLY A 503 1.73 -12.61 -7.46
CA GLY A 503 2.72 -11.84 -6.71
C GLY A 503 3.43 -10.77 -7.54
N VAL A 504 2.86 -10.39 -8.68
CA VAL A 504 3.43 -9.44 -9.64
C VAL A 504 3.28 -8.00 -9.15
N CYS A 505 4.30 -7.19 -9.39
CA CYS A 505 4.21 -5.75 -9.20
C CYS A 505 3.39 -5.11 -10.32
N MET A 506 2.33 -4.41 -9.94
CA MET A 506 1.41 -3.75 -10.86
C MET A 506 2.10 -2.80 -11.85
N PHE A 507 3.20 -2.15 -11.46
CA PHE A 507 3.93 -1.24 -12.35
C PHE A 507 4.57 -1.95 -13.55
N HIS A 508 4.96 -3.20 -13.43
CA HIS A 508 5.46 -3.98 -14.55
C HIS A 508 4.36 -4.24 -15.58
N TRP A 509 3.14 -4.50 -15.14
CA TRP A 509 1.98 -4.64 -16.01
C TRP A 509 1.51 -3.30 -16.61
N MET A 510 1.44 -2.24 -15.78
CA MET A 510 1.00 -0.91 -16.24
C MET A 510 1.91 -0.28 -17.29
N LEU A 511 3.20 -0.60 -17.25
CA LEU A 511 4.22 -0.07 -18.14
C LEU A 511 4.56 -1.05 -19.27
N ASP A 512 3.78 -2.11 -19.43
CA ASP A 512 3.98 -3.07 -20.51
C ASP A 512 3.76 -2.40 -21.87
N PRO A 513 4.80 -2.32 -22.70
CA PRO A 513 4.73 -1.62 -24.00
C PRO A 513 3.88 -2.35 -25.01
N ALA A 514 3.71 -3.66 -24.85
CA ALA A 514 3.03 -4.49 -25.83
C ALA A 514 1.54 -4.68 -25.53
N GLY A 515 1.03 -4.10 -24.41
CA GLY A 515 -0.38 -4.20 -24.03
C GLY A 515 -0.83 -5.61 -23.71
N TYR A 516 0.08 -6.42 -23.17
CA TYR A 516 -0.20 -7.79 -22.82
C TYR A 516 -1.32 -7.90 -21.79
N THR A 517 -2.13 -8.89 -21.99
CA THR A 517 -3.14 -9.26 -21.04
C THR A 517 -2.49 -10.08 -19.91
N PRO A 518 -2.77 -9.80 -18.64
CA PRO A 518 -2.15 -10.51 -17.53
C PRO A 518 -2.30 -12.03 -17.63
N GLN A 519 -3.44 -12.50 -18.08
CA GLN A 519 -3.75 -13.91 -18.24
C GLN A 519 -2.92 -14.59 -19.34
N GLU A 520 -2.53 -13.88 -20.40
CA GLU A 520 -1.75 -14.45 -21.49
C GLU A 520 -0.25 -14.43 -21.18
N TYR A 521 0.25 -13.25 -20.83
CA TYR A 521 1.69 -13.05 -20.70
C TYR A 521 2.23 -13.65 -19.40
N TYR A 522 1.68 -13.24 -18.25
CA TYR A 522 2.10 -13.79 -16.96
C TYR A 522 1.60 -15.22 -16.74
N GLY A 523 0.57 -15.67 -17.47
CA GLY A 523 0.14 -17.06 -17.52
C GLY A 523 1.25 -18.00 -17.97
N LYS A 524 2.06 -17.61 -18.97
CA LYS A 524 3.24 -18.38 -19.41
C LYS A 524 4.31 -18.48 -18.33
N ALA A 525 4.61 -17.37 -17.62
CA ALA A 525 5.54 -17.41 -16.49
C ALA A 525 5.01 -18.28 -15.34
N TYR A 526 3.70 -18.23 -15.08
CA TYR A 526 3.04 -19.08 -14.09
C TYR A 526 3.18 -20.57 -14.45
N ALA A 527 2.92 -20.93 -15.70
CA ALA A 527 3.12 -22.29 -16.19
C ALA A 527 4.58 -22.74 -16.04
N ALA A 528 5.55 -21.89 -16.44
CA ALA A 528 6.97 -22.17 -16.31
C ALA A 528 7.41 -22.35 -14.85
N ALA A 529 6.89 -21.53 -13.93
CA ALA A 529 7.22 -21.63 -12.49
C ALA A 529 6.63 -22.87 -11.84
N THR A 530 5.37 -23.20 -12.15
CA THR A 530 4.56 -24.18 -11.39
C THR A 530 4.33 -25.50 -12.10
N GLY A 531 4.46 -25.54 -13.42
CA GLY A 531 4.04 -26.66 -14.28
C GLY A 531 2.51 -26.75 -14.45
N ILE A 532 1.75 -25.72 -14.02
CA ILE A 532 0.29 -25.64 -14.18
C ILE A 532 -0.01 -24.78 -15.40
N ASP A 533 -0.28 -25.41 -16.52
CA ASP A 533 -0.64 -24.73 -17.76
C ASP A 533 -2.18 -24.56 -17.83
N ARG A 534 -2.62 -23.33 -18.03
CA ARG A 534 -4.04 -22.94 -18.07
C ARG A 534 -4.28 -21.99 -19.25
N ALA A 535 -5.43 -22.18 -19.92
CA ALA A 535 -5.85 -21.27 -20.97
C ALA A 535 -6.14 -19.85 -20.38
N PRO A 536 -5.89 -18.76 -21.16
CA PRO A 536 -6.12 -17.39 -20.71
C PRO A 536 -7.53 -17.15 -20.16
N GLU A 537 -8.54 -17.75 -20.77
CA GLU A 537 -9.95 -17.62 -20.35
C GLU A 537 -10.21 -18.34 -19.00
N GLU A 538 -9.48 -19.41 -18.71
CA GLU A 538 -9.55 -20.09 -17.42
C GLU A 538 -8.90 -19.24 -16.33
N LEU A 539 -7.74 -18.66 -16.62
CA LEU A 539 -7.05 -17.73 -15.70
C LEU A 539 -7.90 -16.49 -15.39
N MET A 540 -8.61 -15.95 -16.38
CA MET A 540 -9.56 -14.85 -16.13
C MET A 540 -10.71 -15.27 -15.23
N ARG A 541 -11.26 -16.49 -15.40
CA ARG A 541 -12.28 -17.05 -14.49
C ARG A 541 -11.72 -17.28 -13.08
N ASP A 542 -10.44 -17.62 -12.95
CA ASP A 542 -9.77 -17.70 -11.64
C ASP A 542 -9.66 -16.31 -11.01
N GLY A 543 -9.28 -15.28 -11.76
CA GLY A 543 -9.29 -13.88 -11.31
C GLY A 543 -10.67 -13.43 -10.84
N GLU A 544 -11.72 -13.73 -11.58
CA GLU A 544 -13.12 -13.46 -11.22
C GLU A 544 -13.51 -14.20 -9.92
N ARG A 545 -13.15 -15.48 -9.80
CA ARG A 545 -13.40 -16.27 -8.58
C ARG A 545 -12.74 -15.65 -7.36
N ILE A 546 -11.48 -15.23 -7.48
CA ILE A 546 -10.73 -14.59 -6.40
C ILE A 546 -11.36 -13.25 -6.02
N CYS A 547 -11.70 -12.42 -7.01
CA CYS A 547 -12.37 -11.14 -6.81
C CYS A 547 -13.73 -11.31 -6.09
N ASN A 548 -14.52 -12.31 -6.49
CA ASN A 548 -15.81 -12.60 -5.85
C ASN A 548 -15.66 -13.13 -4.42
N LEU A 549 -14.57 -13.85 -4.12
CA LEU A 549 -14.29 -14.31 -2.75
C LEU A 549 -13.96 -13.15 -1.80
N GLU A 550 -13.37 -12.06 -2.31
CA GLU A 550 -13.08 -10.85 -1.53
C GLU A 550 -14.33 -10.02 -1.20
N LYS A 551 -15.37 -10.10 -2.03
CA LYS A 551 -16.66 -9.38 -1.90
C LYS A 551 -17.66 -10.15 -1.08
#